data_bf2b27669cf0e2d7fc28fc4ba25dda46
#
_entry.id   bf2b27669cf0e2d7fc28fc4ba25dda46
#
_cell.length_a   1.000
_cell.length_b   1.000
_cell.length_c   1.000
_cell.angle_alpha   90.00
_cell.angle_beta   90.00
_cell.angle_gamma   90.00
#
_symmetry.space_group_name_H-M   'P 1'
#
loop_
_entity.id
_entity.type
_entity.pdbx_description
1 polymer ?
#
loop_
_entity_poly.entity_id
_entity_poly.type
_entity_poly.pdbx_seq_one_letter_code
_entity_poly.pdbx_strand_id
1 'polypeptide(L)'
;MSDLDALELDDLDGHSIDELADYLDAGMQPPDPTIDGSPACQNALAAILRVRHASLGSLEAAARDEAPADESWIGGVLANISLESRSGRDVPLRAQSESERPVMTEGAIRSLIRRTGDGVPGVLVARCRLEGDVTELAAPIRVVVEVAIMSGPSIVATADLVRTGVAQALAEQTDLVVESIDVVVRDLLEPQPDADDPHTDTGTEIDTEGTR
;
A
#
# COMPACT_ATOMS: atom_id res chain seq x y z
N MET A 1 8.14 -14.47 24.63
CA MET A 1 9.17 -13.93 23.73
C MET A 1 8.57 -14.09 22.35
N SER A 2 8.12 -12.97 21.82
CA SER A 2 7.22 -12.92 20.67
C SER A 2 8.00 -13.03 19.37
N ASP A 3 7.45 -13.77 18.40
CA ASP A 3 7.97 -13.91 17.02
C ASP A 3 8.18 -12.56 16.27
N LEU A 4 7.82 -11.45 16.89
CA LEU A 4 8.03 -10.09 16.36
C LEU A 4 9.49 -9.60 16.49
N ASP A 5 10.29 -10.20 17.39
CA ASP A 5 11.73 -9.90 17.53
C ASP A 5 12.61 -10.51 16.41
N ALA A 6 12.01 -11.33 15.53
CA ALA A 6 12.69 -11.97 14.41
C ALA A 6 12.57 -11.23 13.08
N LEU A 7 12.04 -9.99 13.08
CA LEU A 7 12.15 -9.08 11.95
C LEU A 7 13.58 -8.53 11.95
N GLU A 8 14.45 -9.22 11.23
CA GLU A 8 15.88 -8.98 11.28
C GLU A 8 16.20 -7.57 10.78
N LEU A 9 16.93 -6.82 11.62
CA LEU A 9 17.48 -5.49 11.31
C LEU A 9 18.23 -5.43 9.97
N ASP A 10 18.75 -6.56 9.49
CA ASP A 10 19.45 -6.69 8.23
C ASP A 10 18.57 -6.43 6.99
N ASP A 11 17.25 -6.63 7.11
CA ASP A 11 16.31 -6.43 5.99
C ASP A 11 15.97 -4.94 5.73
N LEU A 12 16.24 -4.06 6.71
CA LEU A 12 15.96 -2.62 6.66
C LEU A 12 17.24 -1.78 6.81
N ASP A 13 18.35 -2.26 6.27
CA ASP A 13 19.64 -1.58 6.34
C ASP A 13 20.06 -1.19 7.79
N GLY A 14 19.69 -2.04 8.76
CA GLY A 14 20.02 -1.87 10.17
C GLY A 14 18.99 -1.11 11.00
N HIS A 15 17.85 -0.71 10.42
CA HIS A 15 16.76 -0.03 11.10
C HIS A 15 15.63 -1.00 11.47
N SER A 16 14.91 -0.71 12.54
CA SER A 16 13.69 -1.44 12.91
C SER A 16 12.43 -0.75 12.35
N ILE A 17 11.32 -1.48 12.27
CA ILE A 17 10.04 -0.91 11.90
C ILE A 17 9.59 0.15 12.91
N ASP A 18 9.90 -0.05 14.21
CA ASP A 18 9.56 0.91 15.25
C ASP A 18 10.32 2.22 15.05
N GLU A 19 11.63 2.17 14.75
CA GLU A 19 12.41 3.38 14.43
C GLU A 19 11.85 4.12 13.20
N LEU A 20 11.46 3.40 12.16
CA LEU A 20 10.85 3.99 10.98
C LEU A 20 9.47 4.60 11.29
N ALA A 21 8.70 3.98 12.17
CA ALA A 21 7.42 4.52 12.63
C ALA A 21 7.62 5.80 13.46
N ASP A 22 8.59 5.81 14.37
CA ASP A 22 8.96 6.99 15.17
C ASP A 22 9.48 8.12 14.27
N TYR A 23 10.28 7.80 13.25
CA TYR A 23 10.76 8.77 12.27
C TYR A 23 9.59 9.42 11.48
N LEU A 24 8.58 8.64 11.10
CA LEU A 24 7.36 9.17 10.51
C LEU A 24 6.58 10.06 11.48
N ASP A 25 6.47 9.67 12.76
CA ASP A 25 5.76 10.43 13.78
C ASP A 25 6.44 11.75 14.10
N ALA A 26 7.75 11.81 13.98
CA ALA A 26 8.55 13.04 14.06
C ALA A 26 8.43 13.90 12.77
N GLY A 27 7.61 13.52 11.79
CA GLY A 27 7.48 14.22 10.52
C GLY A 27 8.74 14.16 9.66
N MET A 28 9.51 13.08 9.78
CA MET A 28 10.79 12.87 9.11
C MET A 28 11.81 13.98 9.46
N GLN A 29 11.82 14.40 10.71
CA GLN A 29 12.71 15.44 11.24
C GLN A 29 13.40 14.96 12.52
N PRO A 30 14.74 15.13 12.64
CA PRO A 30 15.65 15.64 11.61
C PRO A 30 15.86 14.65 10.47
N PRO A 31 16.23 15.10 9.25
CA PRO A 31 16.50 14.20 8.13
C PRO A 31 17.59 13.18 8.47
N ASP A 32 17.34 11.90 8.22
CA ASP A 32 18.31 10.83 8.43
C ASP A 32 18.75 10.24 7.08
N PRO A 33 19.99 10.55 6.63
CA PRO A 33 20.48 10.07 5.34
C PRO A 33 20.52 8.53 5.21
N THR A 34 20.59 7.80 6.34
CA THR A 34 20.61 6.32 6.34
C THR A 34 19.23 5.74 6.07
N ILE A 35 18.17 6.41 6.54
CA ILE A 35 16.79 6.08 6.27
C ILE A 35 16.36 6.63 4.90
N ASP A 36 16.66 7.92 4.64
CA ASP A 36 16.21 8.60 3.43
C ASP A 36 16.88 8.05 2.16
N GLY A 37 18.12 7.57 2.28
CA GLY A 37 18.90 6.99 1.18
C GLY A 37 18.65 5.49 0.97
N SER A 38 17.98 4.80 1.89
CA SER A 38 17.74 3.37 1.81
C SER A 38 16.43 3.05 1.07
N PRO A 39 16.47 2.33 -0.07
CA PRO A 39 15.24 1.88 -0.75
C PRO A 39 14.38 0.95 0.13
N ALA A 40 15.00 0.14 0.99
CA ALA A 40 14.29 -0.75 1.90
C ALA A 40 13.51 0.06 2.95
N CYS A 41 14.16 1.05 3.58
CA CYS A 41 13.51 1.95 4.53
C CYS A 41 12.38 2.76 3.88
N GLN A 42 12.59 3.28 2.67
CA GLN A 42 11.56 4.04 1.95
C GLN A 42 10.34 3.18 1.59
N ASN A 43 10.54 1.93 1.20
CA ASN A 43 9.44 0.99 0.97
C ASN A 43 8.67 0.69 2.27
N ALA A 44 9.39 0.51 3.39
CA ALA A 44 8.78 0.28 4.69
C ALA A 44 7.99 1.52 5.16
N LEU A 45 8.55 2.72 5.04
CA LEU A 45 7.85 3.98 5.36
C LEU A 45 6.55 4.13 4.55
N ALA A 46 6.60 3.86 3.23
CA ALA A 46 5.43 3.88 2.38
C ALA A 46 4.38 2.85 2.82
N ALA A 47 4.81 1.65 3.24
CA ALA A 47 3.92 0.60 3.73
C ALA A 47 3.27 1.00 5.06
N ILE A 48 4.03 1.58 6.01
CA ILE A 48 3.51 2.09 7.30
C ILE A 48 2.45 3.17 7.04
N LEU A 49 2.73 4.13 6.15
CA LEU A 49 1.77 5.19 5.79
C LEU A 49 0.47 4.61 5.23
N ARG A 50 0.55 3.62 4.34
CA ARG A 50 -0.66 2.97 3.80
C ARG A 50 -1.49 2.30 4.88
N VAL A 51 -0.83 1.56 5.78
CA VAL A 51 -1.50 0.90 6.91
C VAL A 51 -2.15 1.93 7.81
N ARG A 52 -1.48 3.05 8.12
CA ARG A 52 -2.07 4.12 8.92
C ARG A 52 -3.31 4.73 8.25
N HIS A 53 -3.26 4.99 6.95
CA HIS A 53 -4.41 5.47 6.20
C HIS A 53 -5.57 4.47 6.18
N ALA A 54 -5.28 3.18 6.00
CA ALA A 54 -6.29 2.13 6.06
C ALA A 54 -6.87 1.96 7.48
N SER A 55 -6.02 2.09 8.52
CA SER A 55 -6.43 1.92 9.93
C SER A 55 -7.23 3.09 10.46
N LEU A 56 -6.98 4.32 10.03
CA LEU A 56 -7.78 5.48 10.44
C LEU A 56 -9.24 5.31 10.02
N GLY A 57 -9.48 4.83 8.79
CA GLY A 57 -10.81 4.47 8.34
C GLY A 57 -11.46 3.30 9.10
N SER A 58 -10.66 2.32 9.52
CA SER A 58 -11.13 1.15 10.29
C SER A 58 -11.36 1.47 11.77
N LEU A 59 -10.53 2.33 12.39
CA LEU A 59 -10.64 2.68 13.81
C LEU A 59 -11.90 3.49 14.11
N GLU A 60 -12.32 4.36 13.19
CA GLU A 60 -13.59 5.08 13.36
C GLU A 60 -14.81 4.18 13.18
N ALA A 61 -14.71 3.14 12.34
CA ALA A 61 -15.74 2.12 12.19
C ALA A 61 -15.78 1.16 13.39
N ALA A 62 -14.60 0.72 13.87
CA ALA A 62 -14.46 -0.20 15.01
C ALA A 62 -14.81 0.47 16.36
N ALA A 63 -14.66 1.79 16.48
CA ALA A 63 -15.12 2.53 17.67
C ALA A 63 -16.66 2.51 17.84
N ARG A 64 -17.39 2.05 16.83
CA ARG A 64 -18.84 1.90 16.88
C ARG A 64 -19.31 0.49 17.16
N ASP A 65 -18.46 -0.53 16.94
CA ASP A 65 -18.77 -1.94 17.21
C ASP A 65 -17.62 -2.54 18.04
N GLU A 66 -17.85 -2.55 19.35
CA GLU A 66 -16.91 -2.95 20.39
C GLU A 66 -16.60 -4.45 20.35
N ALA A 67 -15.67 -4.85 19.46
CA ALA A 67 -15.00 -6.14 19.54
C ALA A 67 -13.49 -5.92 19.68
N PRO A 68 -12.79 -6.65 20.59
CA PRO A 68 -11.37 -6.46 20.80
C PRO A 68 -10.60 -6.75 19.51
N ALA A 69 -9.70 -5.81 19.16
CA ALA A 69 -8.80 -5.98 18.01
C ALA A 69 -8.01 -7.27 18.16
N ASP A 70 -8.10 -8.14 17.17
CA ASP A 70 -7.32 -9.37 17.11
C ASP A 70 -5.85 -9.02 16.88
N GLU A 71 -5.00 -9.27 17.88
CA GLU A 71 -3.54 -9.06 17.80
C GLU A 71 -2.91 -9.81 16.60
N SER A 72 -3.56 -10.88 16.13
CA SER A 72 -3.12 -11.64 14.95
C SER A 72 -3.17 -10.83 13.66
N TRP A 73 -4.08 -9.87 13.55
CA TRP A 73 -4.19 -8.96 12.40
C TRP A 73 -3.01 -7.99 12.34
N ILE A 74 -2.65 -7.38 13.48
CA ILE A 74 -1.50 -6.46 13.58
C ILE A 74 -0.21 -7.20 13.20
N GLY A 75 -0.02 -8.41 13.73
CA GLY A 75 1.12 -9.28 13.38
C GLY A 75 1.16 -9.59 11.87
N GLY A 76 0.02 -9.86 11.25
CA GLY A 76 -0.10 -10.08 9.81
C GLY A 76 0.27 -8.85 8.98
N VAL A 77 -0.14 -7.67 9.43
CA VAL A 77 0.18 -6.38 8.79
C VAL A 77 1.67 -6.08 8.89
N LEU A 78 2.26 -6.21 10.07
CA LEU A 78 3.69 -5.97 10.30
C LEU A 78 4.56 -6.97 9.51
N ALA A 79 4.18 -8.26 9.46
CA ALA A 79 4.85 -9.26 8.65
C ALA A 79 4.80 -8.91 7.14
N ASN A 80 3.67 -8.38 6.66
CA ASN A 80 3.54 -7.92 5.28
C ASN A 80 4.41 -6.69 5.00
N ILE A 81 4.49 -5.72 5.92
CA ILE A 81 5.38 -4.54 5.79
C ILE A 81 6.82 -5.00 5.61
N SER A 82 7.29 -5.95 6.43
CA SER A 82 8.65 -6.46 6.36
C SER A 82 8.95 -7.24 5.08
N LEU A 83 7.99 -8.06 4.61
CA LEU A 83 8.11 -8.74 3.32
C LEU A 83 8.17 -7.76 2.15
N GLU A 84 7.53 -6.62 2.28
CA GLU A 84 7.49 -5.59 1.23
C GLU A 84 8.70 -4.68 1.23
N SER A 85 9.32 -4.45 2.38
CA SER A 85 10.53 -3.63 2.51
C SER A 85 11.77 -4.32 1.95
N ARG A 86 11.76 -5.66 1.79
CA ARG A 86 12.89 -6.37 1.20
C ARG A 86 13.14 -5.89 -0.22
N SER A 87 14.38 -5.50 -0.51
CA SER A 87 14.81 -5.10 -1.85
C SER A 87 14.57 -6.22 -2.88
N GLY A 88 14.66 -7.49 -2.44
CA GLY A 88 14.43 -8.64 -3.28
C GLY A 88 15.53 -8.83 -4.34
N ARG A 89 15.17 -9.47 -5.46
CA ARG A 89 16.09 -9.77 -6.56
C ARG A 89 16.42 -8.51 -7.36
N ASP A 90 17.62 -8.46 -7.93
CA ASP A 90 18.00 -7.43 -8.89
C ASP A 90 17.38 -7.74 -10.25
N VAL A 91 16.68 -6.76 -10.80
CA VAL A 91 16.03 -6.82 -12.10
C VAL A 91 16.84 -6.00 -13.07
N PRO A 92 17.48 -6.61 -14.08
CA PRO A 92 18.29 -5.89 -15.03
C PRO A 92 17.42 -5.00 -15.92
N LEU A 93 17.93 -3.79 -16.19
CA LEU A 93 17.38 -2.87 -17.17
C LEU A 93 18.30 -2.81 -18.39
N ARG A 94 17.77 -2.39 -19.53
CA ARG A 94 18.58 -2.20 -20.73
C ARG A 94 19.59 -1.10 -20.51
N ALA A 95 20.85 -1.45 -20.72
CA ALA A 95 21.93 -0.47 -20.68
C ALA A 95 21.85 0.49 -21.88
N GLN A 96 22.12 1.76 -21.64
CA GLN A 96 22.29 2.76 -22.71
C GLN A 96 23.72 2.78 -23.27
N SER A 97 24.68 2.19 -22.52
CA SER A 97 26.07 2.04 -22.94
C SER A 97 26.62 0.68 -22.48
N GLU A 98 27.69 0.18 -23.16
CA GLU A 98 28.32 -1.09 -22.82
C GLU A 98 28.98 -1.14 -21.43
N SER A 99 29.23 0.02 -20.82
CA SER A 99 29.86 0.14 -19.51
C SER A 99 28.84 0.17 -18.36
N GLU A 100 27.55 0.30 -18.64
CA GLU A 100 26.49 0.41 -17.64
C GLU A 100 25.76 -0.93 -17.50
N ARG A 101 25.42 -1.26 -16.25
CA ARG A 101 24.52 -2.37 -15.92
C ARG A 101 23.47 -1.88 -14.95
N PRO A 102 22.49 -1.08 -15.44
CA PRO A 102 21.46 -0.58 -14.58
C PRO A 102 20.57 -1.72 -14.08
N VAL A 103 20.25 -1.68 -12.81
CA VAL A 103 19.34 -2.63 -12.16
C VAL A 103 18.30 -1.87 -11.37
N MET A 104 17.11 -2.45 -11.28
CA MET A 104 16.05 -2.03 -10.35
C MET A 104 15.77 -3.17 -9.41
N THR A 105 15.55 -2.88 -8.12
CA THR A 105 15.21 -3.96 -7.18
C THR A 105 13.77 -4.42 -7.37
N GLU A 106 13.50 -5.68 -7.11
CA GLU A 106 12.13 -6.22 -7.12
C GLU A 106 11.21 -5.45 -6.14
N GLY A 107 11.77 -4.97 -5.01
CA GLY A 107 11.07 -4.10 -4.06
C GLY A 107 10.62 -2.77 -4.68
N ALA A 108 11.49 -2.13 -5.48
CA ALA A 108 11.14 -0.90 -6.20
C ALA A 108 10.01 -1.14 -7.22
N ILE A 109 10.04 -2.27 -7.92
CA ILE A 109 8.99 -2.67 -8.86
C ILE A 109 7.68 -2.92 -8.12
N ARG A 110 7.71 -3.64 -6.98
CA ARG A 110 6.53 -3.83 -6.13
C ARG A 110 5.96 -2.50 -5.64
N SER A 111 6.83 -1.57 -5.23
CA SER A 111 6.41 -0.23 -4.83
C SER A 111 5.76 0.56 -5.98
N LEU A 112 6.28 0.44 -7.21
CA LEU A 112 5.66 1.03 -8.40
C LEU A 112 4.26 0.47 -8.63
N ILE A 113 4.11 -0.87 -8.65
CA ILE A 113 2.82 -1.55 -8.84
C ILE A 113 1.80 -1.07 -7.81
N ARG A 114 2.23 -0.99 -6.55
CA ARG A 114 1.39 -0.60 -5.43
C ARG A 114 0.92 0.84 -5.54
N ARG A 115 1.83 1.79 -5.75
CA ARG A 115 1.45 3.20 -5.95
C ARG A 115 0.49 3.39 -7.10
N THR A 116 0.67 2.63 -8.17
CA THR A 116 -0.23 2.68 -9.33
C THR A 116 -1.61 2.11 -9.00
N GLY A 117 -1.67 0.99 -8.29
CA GLY A 117 -2.93 0.37 -7.89
C GLY A 117 -3.69 1.21 -6.86
N ASP A 118 -2.99 1.72 -5.84
CA ASP A 118 -3.56 2.61 -4.81
C ASP A 118 -4.00 3.96 -5.40
N GLY A 119 -3.48 4.35 -6.56
CA GLY A 119 -3.95 5.52 -7.32
C GLY A 119 -5.33 5.34 -7.96
N VAL A 120 -5.86 4.13 -8.02
CA VAL A 120 -7.24 3.87 -8.49
C VAL A 120 -8.21 4.14 -7.35
N PRO A 121 -9.19 5.05 -7.50
CA PRO A 121 -10.13 5.37 -6.42
C PRO A 121 -10.82 4.14 -5.85
N GLY A 122 -10.82 4.01 -4.53
CA GLY A 122 -11.45 2.91 -3.82
C GLY A 122 -10.70 1.58 -3.89
N VAL A 123 -9.42 1.58 -4.27
CA VAL A 123 -8.57 0.39 -4.29
C VAL A 123 -7.46 0.53 -3.26
N LEU A 124 -7.20 -0.55 -2.53
CA LEU A 124 -6.04 -0.71 -1.67
C LEU A 124 -5.28 -1.97 -2.09
N VAL A 125 -4.03 -1.83 -2.50
CA VAL A 125 -3.17 -2.97 -2.84
C VAL A 125 -2.62 -3.60 -1.57
N ALA A 126 -3.10 -4.81 -1.26
CA ALA A 126 -2.65 -5.55 -0.09
C ALA A 126 -1.30 -6.23 -0.33
N ARG A 127 -1.13 -6.87 -1.50
CA ARG A 127 0.09 -7.61 -1.82
C ARG A 127 0.34 -7.65 -3.32
N CYS A 128 1.61 -7.66 -3.71
CA CYS A 128 1.99 -7.95 -5.09
C CYS A 128 3.16 -8.93 -5.17
N ARG A 129 3.17 -9.76 -6.20
CA ARG A 129 4.20 -10.77 -6.47
C ARG A 129 4.58 -10.75 -7.93
N LEU A 130 5.88 -10.97 -8.19
CA LEU A 130 6.44 -11.17 -9.52
C LEU A 130 6.82 -12.65 -9.63
N GLU A 131 6.12 -13.38 -10.47
CA GLU A 131 6.32 -14.81 -10.70
C GLU A 131 7.08 -14.99 -12.00
N GLY A 132 8.15 -15.75 -11.95
CA GLY A 132 9.10 -15.97 -13.05
C GLY A 132 10.51 -15.53 -12.70
N ASP A 133 11.39 -15.60 -13.69
CA ASP A 133 12.79 -15.17 -13.51
C ASP A 133 12.97 -13.71 -13.88
N VAL A 134 12.82 -12.84 -12.87
CA VAL A 134 13.03 -11.39 -13.04
C VAL A 134 14.50 -11.00 -13.17
N THR A 135 15.44 -11.93 -12.95
CA THR A 135 16.88 -11.67 -13.03
C THR A 135 17.41 -11.84 -14.45
N GLU A 136 16.64 -12.43 -15.33
CA GLU A 136 16.95 -12.58 -16.73
C GLU A 136 16.26 -11.50 -17.57
N LEU A 137 17.04 -10.73 -18.32
CA LEU A 137 16.50 -9.66 -19.17
C LEU A 137 15.57 -10.24 -20.25
N ALA A 138 14.38 -9.68 -20.35
CA ALA A 138 13.33 -10.08 -21.28
C ALA A 138 12.73 -11.47 -21.03
N ALA A 139 12.99 -12.11 -19.89
CA ALA A 139 12.25 -13.31 -19.50
C ALA A 139 10.77 -12.95 -19.24
N PRO A 140 9.81 -13.78 -19.69
CA PRO A 140 8.40 -13.54 -19.43
C PRO A 140 8.08 -13.73 -17.95
N ILE A 141 7.37 -12.77 -17.38
CA ILE A 141 6.92 -12.82 -16.00
C ILE A 141 5.41 -12.66 -15.90
N ARG A 142 4.86 -13.16 -14.79
CA ARG A 142 3.49 -12.95 -14.37
C ARG A 142 3.47 -12.05 -13.15
N VAL A 143 2.55 -11.09 -13.13
CA VAL A 143 2.34 -10.20 -11.99
C VAL A 143 1.03 -10.58 -11.31
N VAL A 144 1.05 -10.80 -10.00
CA VAL A 144 -0.15 -11.05 -9.20
C VAL A 144 -0.32 -9.90 -8.22
N VAL A 145 -1.46 -9.22 -8.31
CA VAL A 145 -1.81 -8.08 -7.44
C VAL A 145 -3.04 -8.43 -6.62
N GLU A 146 -2.90 -8.54 -5.32
CA GLU A 146 -3.99 -8.75 -4.39
C GLU A 146 -4.50 -7.40 -3.89
N VAL A 147 -5.80 -7.15 -4.02
CA VAL A 147 -6.42 -5.86 -3.70
C VAL A 147 -7.64 -6.03 -2.80
N ALA A 148 -7.90 -5.00 -1.99
CA ALA A 148 -9.21 -4.73 -1.43
C ALA A 148 -9.86 -3.60 -2.24
N ILE A 149 -11.17 -3.70 -2.49
CA ILE A 149 -11.92 -2.74 -3.31
C ILE A 149 -13.09 -2.20 -2.48
N MET A 150 -13.33 -0.89 -2.56
CA MET A 150 -14.50 -0.26 -1.94
C MET A 150 -15.78 -0.78 -2.59
N SER A 151 -16.77 -1.12 -1.77
CA SER A 151 -18.08 -1.57 -2.25
C SER A 151 -18.82 -0.43 -2.96
N GLY A 152 -19.57 -0.77 -4.03
CA GLY A 152 -20.34 0.18 -4.83
C GLY A 152 -19.95 0.17 -6.30
N PRO A 153 -18.70 0.49 -6.70
CA PRO A 153 -18.27 0.38 -8.08
C PRO A 153 -18.25 -1.07 -8.60
N SER A 154 -18.26 -1.24 -9.92
CA SER A 154 -18.11 -2.57 -10.53
C SER A 154 -16.72 -3.13 -10.24
N ILE A 155 -16.63 -4.24 -9.50
CA ILE A 155 -15.38 -4.94 -9.17
C ILE A 155 -14.57 -5.25 -10.43
N VAL A 156 -15.25 -5.73 -11.48
CA VAL A 156 -14.58 -6.08 -12.74
C VAL A 156 -13.97 -4.85 -13.40
N ALA A 157 -14.73 -3.76 -13.51
CA ALA A 157 -14.23 -2.53 -14.09
C ALA A 157 -13.07 -1.92 -13.29
N THR A 158 -13.16 -1.96 -11.95
CA THR A 158 -12.10 -1.48 -11.06
C THR A 158 -10.83 -2.33 -11.20
N ALA A 159 -10.97 -3.67 -11.25
CA ALA A 159 -9.84 -4.57 -11.48
C ALA A 159 -9.19 -4.34 -12.86
N ASP A 160 -9.97 -4.01 -13.88
CA ASP A 160 -9.44 -3.68 -15.22
C ASP A 160 -8.67 -2.35 -15.22
N LEU A 161 -9.11 -1.36 -14.45
CA LEU A 161 -8.37 -0.11 -14.26
C LEU A 161 -7.02 -0.36 -13.58
N VAL A 162 -7.00 -1.16 -12.52
CA VAL A 162 -5.75 -1.56 -11.84
C VAL A 162 -4.83 -2.28 -12.82
N ARG A 163 -5.35 -3.27 -13.55
CA ARG A 163 -4.56 -4.04 -14.52
C ARG A 163 -3.94 -3.15 -15.59
N THR A 164 -4.74 -2.26 -16.15
CA THR A 164 -4.30 -1.33 -17.22
C THR A 164 -3.25 -0.36 -16.69
N GLY A 165 -3.47 0.24 -15.52
CA GLY A 165 -2.53 1.16 -14.91
C GLY A 165 -1.20 0.50 -14.59
N VAL A 166 -1.22 -0.69 -13.99
CA VAL A 166 -0.01 -1.45 -13.66
C VAL A 166 0.74 -1.87 -14.93
N ALA A 167 0.03 -2.33 -15.97
CA ALA A 167 0.65 -2.67 -17.26
C ALA A 167 1.39 -1.47 -17.86
N GLN A 168 0.74 -0.31 -17.88
CA GLN A 168 1.32 0.92 -18.40
C GLN A 168 2.55 1.35 -17.58
N ALA A 169 2.44 1.39 -16.26
CA ALA A 169 3.53 1.82 -15.40
C ALA A 169 4.77 0.91 -15.53
N LEU A 170 4.57 -0.42 -15.62
CA LEU A 170 5.66 -1.36 -15.84
C LEU A 170 6.30 -1.20 -17.22
N ALA A 171 5.50 -0.99 -18.28
CA ALA A 171 6.01 -0.78 -19.62
C ALA A 171 6.80 0.54 -19.77
N GLU A 172 6.44 1.57 -19.01
CA GLU A 172 7.11 2.88 -19.05
C GLU A 172 8.39 2.93 -18.23
N GLN A 173 8.46 2.18 -17.11
CA GLN A 173 9.53 2.34 -16.13
C GLN A 173 10.44 1.10 -15.99
N THR A 174 10.13 0.01 -16.68
CA THR A 174 10.93 -1.22 -16.64
C THR A 174 11.08 -1.83 -18.03
N ASP A 175 12.03 -2.78 -18.16
CA ASP A 175 12.20 -3.60 -19.37
C ASP A 175 11.63 -5.01 -19.20
N LEU A 176 10.73 -5.21 -18.21
CA LEU A 176 10.09 -6.49 -17.96
C LEU A 176 9.15 -6.88 -19.11
N VAL A 177 9.19 -8.13 -19.49
CA VAL A 177 8.21 -8.73 -20.41
C VAL A 177 7.07 -9.32 -19.58
N VAL A 178 6.01 -8.53 -19.37
CA VAL A 178 4.87 -8.96 -18.58
C VAL A 178 3.91 -9.75 -19.45
N GLU A 179 3.79 -11.06 -19.19
CA GLU A 179 2.90 -11.97 -19.92
C GLU A 179 1.44 -11.83 -19.45
N SER A 180 1.25 -11.68 -18.13
CA SER A 180 -0.07 -11.50 -17.56
C SER A 180 -0.03 -10.70 -16.26
N ILE A 181 -1.15 -10.00 -15.98
CA ILE A 181 -1.39 -9.32 -14.71
C ILE A 181 -2.71 -9.83 -14.14
N ASP A 182 -2.62 -10.57 -13.04
CA ASP A 182 -3.78 -11.07 -12.33
C ASP A 182 -4.10 -10.15 -11.17
N VAL A 183 -5.29 -9.59 -11.19
CA VAL A 183 -5.84 -8.81 -10.07
C VAL A 183 -6.78 -9.71 -9.28
N VAL A 184 -6.42 -9.98 -8.03
CA VAL A 184 -7.17 -10.86 -7.13
C VAL A 184 -7.81 -10.00 -6.04
N VAL A 185 -9.13 -9.88 -6.08
CA VAL A 185 -9.88 -9.17 -5.03
C VAL A 185 -10.00 -10.08 -3.81
N ARG A 186 -9.43 -9.67 -2.69
CA ARG A 186 -9.41 -10.40 -1.43
C ARG A 186 -10.48 -9.92 -0.48
N ASP A 187 -10.82 -8.63 -0.57
CA ASP A 187 -11.73 -8.02 0.38
C ASP A 187 -12.56 -6.92 -0.27
N LEU A 188 -13.70 -6.62 0.31
CA LEU A 188 -14.57 -5.51 -0.04
C LEU A 188 -14.65 -4.56 1.14
N LEU A 189 -14.19 -3.34 0.94
CA LEU A 189 -14.24 -2.29 1.93
C LEU A 189 -15.61 -1.60 1.87
N GLU A 190 -16.27 -1.45 3.00
CA GLU A 190 -17.50 -0.66 3.05
C GLU A 190 -17.18 0.84 3.01
N PRO A 191 -17.94 1.64 2.24
CA PRO A 191 -17.77 3.08 2.26
C PRO A 191 -18.12 3.59 3.65
N GLN A 192 -17.20 4.32 4.25
CA GLN A 192 -17.48 5.00 5.50
C GLN A 192 -18.51 6.09 5.22
N PRO A 193 -19.63 6.18 5.98
CA PRO A 193 -20.52 7.32 5.84
C PRO A 193 -19.75 8.60 6.20
N ASP A 194 -19.77 9.56 5.27
CA ASP A 194 -19.13 10.86 5.46
C ASP A 194 -19.53 11.45 6.81
N ALA A 195 -18.58 11.63 7.71
CA ALA A 195 -18.79 12.17 9.05
C ALA A 195 -18.85 13.71 9.03
N ASP A 196 -19.30 14.30 7.93
CA ASP A 196 -19.43 15.76 7.81
C ASP A 196 -20.63 16.17 6.95
N ASP A 197 -21.84 16.14 7.60
CA ASP A 197 -22.86 17.12 7.28
C ASP A 197 -23.52 17.62 8.60
N PRO A 198 -22.90 18.61 9.30
CA PRO A 198 -23.46 19.20 10.52
C PRO A 198 -24.54 20.24 10.23
N HIS A 199 -25.13 20.32 9.05
CA HIS A 199 -26.13 21.31 8.71
C HIS A 199 -27.40 20.73 8.10
N THR A 200 -28.16 20.00 8.95
CA THR A 200 -29.61 20.00 8.79
C THR A 200 -30.22 20.56 10.08
N ASP A 201 -29.98 21.85 10.29
CA ASP A 201 -30.77 22.64 11.24
C ASP A 201 -32.18 22.71 10.68
N THR A 202 -33.00 21.75 11.09
CA THR A 202 -34.46 21.79 10.89
C THR A 202 -35.00 22.79 11.87
N GLY A 203 -35.05 24.04 11.45
CA GLY A 203 -35.76 25.12 12.16
C GLY A 203 -37.18 24.70 12.45
N THR A 204 -37.44 24.33 13.69
CA THR A 204 -38.77 24.24 14.22
C THR A 204 -39.29 25.66 14.39
N GLU A 205 -40.06 26.11 13.42
CA GLU A 205 -40.95 27.28 13.61
C GLU A 205 -41.93 26.97 14.70
N ILE A 206 -41.76 27.65 15.85
CA ILE A 206 -42.76 27.69 16.90
C ILE A 206 -43.74 28.78 16.51
N ASP A 207 -44.87 28.33 15.98
CA ASP A 207 -46.04 29.18 15.75
C ASP A 207 -46.64 29.57 17.14
N THR A 208 -46.42 30.81 17.51
CA THR A 208 -47.05 31.41 18.68
C THR A 208 -48.29 32.14 18.24
N GLU A 209 -49.41 31.42 18.18
CA GLU A 209 -50.72 32.04 18.01
C GLU A 209 -51.25 32.52 19.36
N GLY A 210 -51.22 33.81 19.52
CA GLY A 210 -51.77 34.50 20.66
C GLY A 210 -53.29 34.56 20.58
N THR A 211 -53.91 34.18 21.68
CA THR A 211 -55.31 34.31 21.86
C THR A 211 -55.68 35.44 22.86
N ARG A 212 -56.65 36.03 22.45
CA ARG A 212 -57.45 36.94 23.16
C ARG A 212 -58.56 36.21 23.97
#